data_9a469b46079af4a1bab14cf9b3ba33a7
#
_entry.id   9a469b46079af4a1bab14cf9b3ba33a7
#
_cell.length_a   1.000
_cell.length_b   1.000
_cell.length_c   1.000
_cell.angle_alpha   90.00
_cell.angle_beta   90.00
_cell.angle_gamma   90.00
#
_symmetry.space_group_name_H-M   'P 1'
#
loop_
_entity.id
_entity.type
_entity.pdbx_description
1 polymer ?
#
loop_
_entity_poly.entity_id
_entity_poly.type
_entity_poly.pdbx_seq_one_letter_code
_entity_poly.pdbx_strand_id
1 'polypeptide(L)'
;SYGSRGLGDVYKRQQKERELTKNVFNNIDVLFVDGHTENMMIPHIQYQGKTLVFMADLLPSVGHIPLPYIMGYDTRPLTTLKEKAEFLNIAEKENYVLFLEHDSINECCTLKNTEKGVRLDRSFDFNELFHNG
;
A
#
# COMPACT_ATOMS: atom_id res chain seq x y z
N SER A 1 23.78 16.80 18.95
CA SER A 1 22.67 17.60 19.22
C SER A 1 21.34 17.02 18.76
N TYR A 2 20.25 17.63 19.11
CA TYR A 2 18.90 17.15 18.85
C TYR A 2 18.61 16.92 17.35
N GLY A 3 19.03 17.83 16.48
CA GLY A 3 18.72 17.76 15.05
C GLY A 3 19.32 16.55 14.35
N SER A 4 20.58 16.23 14.57
CA SER A 4 21.24 15.10 13.93
C SER A 4 20.72 13.75 14.48
N ARG A 5 20.40 13.70 15.74
CA ARG A 5 19.80 12.53 16.36
C ARG A 5 18.40 12.29 15.83
N GLY A 6 17.58 13.34 15.75
CA GLY A 6 16.23 13.25 15.25
C GLY A 6 16.15 12.77 13.80
N LEU A 7 17.04 13.26 12.93
CA LEU A 7 17.09 12.84 11.54
C LEU A 7 17.49 11.37 11.40
N GLY A 8 18.47 10.90 12.16
CA GLY A 8 18.90 9.51 12.15
C GLY A 8 17.80 8.56 12.65
N ASP A 9 17.11 8.95 13.72
CA ASP A 9 16.05 8.16 14.31
C ASP A 9 14.84 8.10 13.38
N VAL A 10 14.47 9.19 12.74
CA VAL A 10 13.39 9.25 11.74
C VAL A 10 13.72 8.35 10.56
N TYR A 11 14.94 8.40 10.05
CA TYR A 11 15.36 7.55 8.93
C TYR A 11 15.31 6.07 9.29
N LYS A 12 15.84 5.68 10.44
CA LYS A 12 15.80 4.29 10.92
C LYS A 12 14.36 3.82 11.14
N ARG A 13 13.54 4.67 11.71
CA ARG A 13 12.12 4.38 11.94
C ARG A 13 11.39 4.14 10.63
N GLN A 14 11.58 5.01 9.63
CA GLN A 14 10.97 4.86 8.31
C GLN A 14 11.38 3.56 7.62
N GLN A 15 12.64 3.15 7.73
CA GLN A 15 13.10 1.88 7.19
C GLN A 15 12.45 0.68 7.90
N LYS A 16 12.32 0.72 9.21
CA LYS A 16 11.67 -0.34 10.01
C LYS A 16 10.17 -0.41 9.75
N GLU A 17 9.53 0.73 9.61
CA GLU A 17 8.08 0.84 9.43
C GLU A 17 7.60 0.30 8.09
N ARG A 18 8.51 0.08 7.13
CA ARG A 18 8.21 -0.55 5.85
C ARG A 18 8.16 -2.06 5.91
N GLU A 19 8.60 -2.64 6.99
CA GLU A 19 8.45 -4.05 7.23
C GLU A 19 7.05 -4.33 7.78
N LEU A 20 6.47 -5.44 7.33
CA LEU A 20 5.19 -5.87 7.86
C LEU A 20 5.33 -6.24 9.33
N THR A 21 4.47 -5.68 10.17
CA THR A 21 4.29 -6.15 11.53
C THR A 21 3.39 -7.37 11.49
N LYS A 22 3.96 -8.53 11.81
CA LYS A 22 3.28 -9.81 11.67
C LYS A 22 2.30 -10.07 12.81
N ASN A 23 1.18 -10.71 12.47
CA ASN A 23 0.21 -11.24 13.44
C ASN A 23 -0.27 -10.22 14.47
N VAL A 24 -0.60 -9.00 14.01
CA VAL A 24 -1.24 -8.00 14.87
C VAL A 24 -2.57 -8.56 15.38
N PHE A 25 -3.31 -9.25 14.49
CA PHE A 25 -4.42 -10.13 14.81
C PHE A 25 -4.24 -11.42 14.02
N ASN A 26 -5.06 -12.44 14.31
CA ASN A 26 -5.04 -13.69 13.55
C ASN A 26 -5.19 -13.42 12.06
N ASN A 27 -4.19 -13.85 11.28
CA ASN A 27 -4.14 -13.71 9.81
C ASN A 27 -4.09 -12.26 9.30
N ILE A 28 -3.77 -11.29 10.15
CA ILE A 28 -3.65 -9.89 9.74
C ILE A 28 -2.25 -9.38 10.07
N ASP A 29 -1.52 -8.99 9.05
CA ASP A 29 -0.27 -8.26 9.17
C ASP A 29 -0.54 -6.77 8.89
N VAL A 30 0.28 -5.87 9.41
CA VAL A 30 0.09 -4.43 9.20
C VAL A 30 1.39 -3.79 8.72
N LEU A 31 1.29 -3.06 7.62
CA LEU A 31 2.34 -2.16 7.16
C LEU A 31 2.01 -0.76 7.67
N PHE A 32 2.98 -0.10 8.29
CA PHE A 32 2.83 1.30 8.71
C PHE A 32 3.53 2.21 7.72
N VAL A 33 2.83 3.24 7.29
CA VAL A 33 3.34 4.26 6.36
C VAL A 33 3.11 5.66 6.94
N ASP A 34 3.91 6.64 6.52
CA ASP A 34 3.94 7.97 7.11
C ASP A 34 3.71 9.12 6.13
N GLY A 35 3.65 8.84 4.84
CA GLY A 35 3.61 9.90 3.83
C GLY A 35 2.35 10.73 3.83
N HIS A 36 1.19 10.09 3.92
CA HIS A 36 -0.10 10.77 3.97
C HIS A 36 -0.37 11.35 5.37
N THR A 37 -0.34 10.49 6.37
CA THR A 37 -0.41 10.85 7.79
C THR A 37 0.58 9.96 8.54
N GLU A 38 0.99 10.40 9.72
CA GLU A 38 1.91 9.65 10.55
C GLU A 38 1.27 8.34 11.03
N ASN A 39 2.00 7.24 10.90
CA ASN A 39 1.58 5.90 11.32
C ASN A 39 0.24 5.42 10.70
N MET A 40 -0.01 5.75 9.44
CA MET A 40 -1.16 5.19 8.74
C MET A 40 -1.00 3.68 8.57
N MET A 41 -2.04 2.93 8.92
CA MET A 41 -2.03 1.47 8.87
C MET A 41 -2.55 0.95 7.53
N ILE A 42 -1.82 -0.01 6.95
CA ILE A 42 -2.19 -0.72 5.73
C ILE A 42 -2.34 -2.21 6.08
N PRO A 43 -3.54 -2.66 6.44
CA PRO A 43 -3.75 -4.06 6.83
C PRO A 43 -3.61 -5.02 5.65
N HIS A 44 -2.92 -6.13 5.91
CA HIS A 44 -2.73 -7.23 4.97
C HIS A 44 -3.43 -8.46 5.54
N ILE A 45 -4.47 -8.92 4.90
CA ILE A 45 -5.30 -10.03 5.37
C ILE A 45 -5.07 -11.27 4.52
N GLN A 46 -4.72 -12.38 5.17
CA GLN A 46 -4.59 -13.65 4.50
C GLN A 46 -5.96 -14.31 4.39
N TYR A 47 -6.40 -14.60 3.18
CA TYR A 47 -7.69 -15.23 2.93
C TYR A 47 -7.60 -16.18 1.73
N GLN A 48 -7.86 -17.47 1.97
CA GLN A 48 -7.89 -18.50 0.93
C GLN A 48 -6.66 -18.48 -0.01
N GLY A 49 -5.47 -18.39 0.56
CA GLY A 49 -4.22 -18.37 -0.20
C GLY A 49 -3.91 -17.06 -0.89
N LYS A 50 -4.73 -16.03 -0.71
CA LYS A 50 -4.52 -14.68 -1.25
C LYS A 50 -4.21 -13.71 -0.11
N THR A 51 -3.48 -12.65 -0.42
CA THR A 51 -3.28 -11.53 0.48
C THR A 51 -4.13 -10.37 -0.01
N LEU A 52 -5.12 -9.99 0.80
CA LEU A 52 -5.97 -8.83 0.54
C LEU A 52 -5.42 -7.65 1.33
N VAL A 53 -5.15 -6.54 0.65
CA VAL A 53 -4.54 -5.36 1.26
C VAL A 53 -5.49 -4.18 1.18
N PHE A 54 -5.82 -3.60 2.34
CA PHE A 54 -6.63 -2.38 2.42
C PHE A 54 -5.71 -1.17 2.28
N MET A 55 -5.85 -0.46 1.16
CA MET A 55 -4.87 0.54 0.74
C MET A 55 -4.98 1.88 1.46
N ALA A 56 -6.12 2.16 2.10
CA ALA A 56 -6.36 3.44 2.74
C ALA A 56 -5.97 4.61 1.81
N ASP A 57 -5.27 5.61 2.32
CA ASP A 57 -4.90 6.79 1.51
C ASP A 57 -3.52 6.67 0.86
N LEU A 58 -2.84 5.53 0.99
CA LEU A 58 -1.60 5.30 0.25
C LEU A 58 -1.87 5.16 -1.25
N LEU A 59 -2.96 4.48 -1.60
CA LEU A 59 -3.42 4.29 -2.96
C LEU A 59 -4.94 4.41 -3.01
N PRO A 60 -5.48 5.63 -3.12
CA PRO A 60 -6.94 5.84 -3.01
C PRO A 60 -7.74 5.22 -4.14
N SER A 61 -7.20 5.18 -5.36
CA SER A 61 -7.90 4.69 -6.54
C SER A 61 -6.93 4.12 -7.56
N VAL A 62 -7.48 3.45 -8.59
CA VAL A 62 -6.66 2.94 -9.70
C VAL A 62 -5.92 4.07 -10.44
N GLY A 63 -6.47 5.27 -10.45
CA GLY A 63 -5.82 6.43 -11.07
C GLY A 63 -4.53 6.86 -10.36
N HIS A 64 -4.33 6.43 -9.12
CA HIS A 64 -3.13 6.74 -8.35
C HIS A 64 -2.02 5.68 -8.47
N ILE A 65 -2.26 4.60 -9.24
CA ILE A 65 -1.25 3.54 -9.41
C ILE A 65 0.05 4.08 -10.02
N PRO A 66 0.05 4.89 -11.10
CA PRO A 66 1.29 5.47 -11.60
C PRO A 66 1.96 6.33 -10.51
N LEU A 67 3.28 6.14 -10.36
CA LEU A 67 4.05 6.72 -9.25
C LEU A 67 3.85 8.23 -9.03
N PRO A 68 3.83 9.09 -10.09
CA PRO A 68 3.69 10.53 -9.87
C PRO A 68 2.35 10.97 -9.27
N TYR A 69 1.33 10.12 -9.34
CA TYR A 69 -0.01 10.49 -8.90
C TYR A 69 -0.22 10.18 -7.43
N ILE A 70 0.02 11.17 -6.58
CA ILE A 70 -0.22 11.11 -5.14
C ILE A 70 -1.31 12.12 -4.78
N MET A 71 -1.87 11.99 -3.56
CA MET A 71 -2.87 12.94 -3.09
C MET A 71 -2.23 14.29 -2.82
N GLY A 72 -2.86 15.37 -3.30
CA GLY A 72 -2.31 16.73 -3.17
C GLY A 72 -2.22 17.23 -1.73
N TYR A 73 -2.93 16.60 -0.80
CA TYR A 73 -2.91 16.95 0.62
C TYR A 73 -2.06 16.01 1.48
N ASP A 74 -1.20 15.21 0.86
CA ASP A 74 -0.23 14.41 1.61
C ASP A 74 0.71 15.33 2.38
N THR A 75 0.94 15.00 3.65
CA THR A 75 1.82 15.82 4.51
C THR A 75 3.29 15.66 4.13
N ARG A 76 3.67 14.51 3.58
CA ARG A 76 5.04 14.19 3.17
C ARG A 76 5.03 13.53 1.79
N PRO A 77 4.89 14.31 0.70
CA PRO A 77 4.71 13.74 -0.64
C PRO A 77 5.88 12.88 -1.12
N LEU A 78 7.12 13.25 -0.79
CA LEU A 78 8.29 12.44 -1.19
C LEU A 78 8.33 11.10 -0.43
N THR A 79 7.93 11.10 0.82
CA THR A 79 7.79 9.87 1.61
C THR A 79 6.70 8.99 1.03
N THR A 80 5.56 9.56 0.67
CA THR A 80 4.47 8.84 0.00
C THR A 80 4.93 8.17 -1.28
N LEU A 81 5.68 8.90 -2.13
CA LEU A 81 6.21 8.34 -3.38
C LEU A 81 7.10 7.13 -3.13
N LYS A 82 7.98 7.21 -2.14
CA LYS A 82 8.89 6.12 -1.80
C LYS A 82 8.16 4.91 -1.25
N GLU A 83 7.25 5.13 -0.31
CA GLU A 83 6.43 4.07 0.27
C GLU A 83 5.57 3.39 -0.78
N LYS A 84 4.96 4.17 -1.66
CA LYS A 84 4.15 3.68 -2.76
C LYS A 84 4.97 2.83 -3.74
N ALA A 85 6.16 3.31 -4.13
CA ALA A 85 7.04 2.58 -5.04
C ALA A 85 7.42 1.20 -4.48
N GLU A 86 7.84 1.16 -3.22
CA GLU A 86 8.20 -0.08 -2.55
C GLU A 86 7.00 -1.02 -2.42
N PHE A 87 5.86 -0.49 -2.02
CA PHE A 87 4.65 -1.28 -1.87
C PHE A 87 4.19 -1.89 -3.19
N LEU A 88 4.12 -1.10 -4.27
CA LEU A 88 3.66 -1.56 -5.57
C LEU A 88 4.54 -2.68 -6.13
N ASN A 89 5.85 -2.60 -5.93
CA ASN A 89 6.76 -3.66 -6.36
C ASN A 89 6.50 -4.98 -5.63
N ILE A 90 6.30 -4.92 -4.33
CA ILE A 90 5.99 -6.11 -3.52
C ILE A 90 4.62 -6.66 -3.88
N ALA A 91 3.63 -5.80 -4.00
CA ALA A 91 2.25 -6.18 -4.30
C ALA A 91 2.13 -6.87 -5.65
N GLU A 92 2.83 -6.38 -6.66
CA GLU A 92 2.88 -7.03 -7.98
C GLU A 92 3.57 -8.40 -7.89
N LYS A 93 4.73 -8.45 -7.25
CA LYS A 93 5.52 -9.67 -7.14
C LYS A 93 4.80 -10.76 -6.34
N GLU A 94 4.12 -10.39 -5.28
CA GLU A 94 3.41 -11.30 -4.39
C GLU A 94 1.93 -11.53 -4.80
N ASN A 95 1.50 -10.93 -5.90
CA ASN A 95 0.13 -11.05 -6.41
C ASN A 95 -0.94 -10.63 -5.38
N TYR A 96 -0.72 -9.53 -4.71
CA TYR A 96 -1.69 -8.99 -3.76
C TYR A 96 -2.96 -8.53 -4.46
N VAL A 97 -4.09 -8.69 -3.76
CA VAL A 97 -5.37 -8.08 -4.14
C VAL A 97 -5.53 -6.81 -3.32
N LEU A 98 -5.64 -5.67 -4.01
CA LEU A 98 -5.75 -4.37 -3.37
C LEU A 98 -7.21 -3.96 -3.25
N PHE A 99 -7.62 -3.53 -2.06
CA PHE A 99 -8.94 -2.95 -1.81
C PHE A 99 -8.82 -1.43 -1.74
N LEU A 100 -9.59 -0.74 -2.59
CA LEU A 100 -9.50 0.71 -2.80
C LEU A 100 -10.72 1.41 -2.19
N GLU A 101 -10.54 2.02 -1.03
CA GLU A 101 -11.64 2.62 -0.28
C GLU A 101 -12.26 3.85 -0.96
N HIS A 102 -11.45 4.58 -1.73
CA HIS A 102 -11.84 5.85 -2.33
C HIS A 102 -12.14 5.77 -3.83
N ASP A 103 -12.18 4.56 -4.38
CA ASP A 103 -12.53 4.36 -5.79
C ASP A 103 -13.99 3.95 -5.89
N SER A 104 -14.83 4.80 -6.46
CA SER A 104 -16.26 4.57 -6.56
C SER A 104 -16.65 3.51 -7.60
N ILE A 105 -15.72 3.14 -8.47
CA ILE A 105 -15.97 2.21 -9.57
C ILE A 105 -15.23 0.90 -9.38
N ASN A 106 -14.00 0.95 -8.87
CA ASN A 106 -13.11 -0.18 -8.76
C ASN A 106 -12.86 -0.52 -7.29
N GLU A 107 -13.59 -1.49 -6.74
CA GLU A 107 -13.40 -1.89 -5.34
C GLU A 107 -12.06 -2.58 -5.11
N CYS A 108 -11.74 -3.53 -5.98
CA CYS A 108 -10.52 -4.34 -5.90
C CYS A 108 -9.75 -4.29 -7.20
N CYS A 109 -8.43 -4.48 -7.09
CA CYS A 109 -7.60 -4.62 -8.28
C CYS A 109 -6.38 -5.50 -8.02
N THR A 110 -5.80 -5.98 -9.12
CA THR A 110 -4.49 -6.61 -9.14
C THR A 110 -3.54 -5.82 -10.03
N LEU A 111 -2.25 -6.08 -9.87
CA LEU A 111 -1.20 -5.32 -10.54
C LEU A 111 -0.40 -6.20 -11.50
N LYS A 112 0.21 -5.57 -12.48
CA LYS A 112 1.16 -6.21 -13.39
C LYS A 112 2.37 -5.31 -13.60
N ASN A 113 3.50 -5.90 -13.93
CA ASN A 113 4.69 -5.16 -14.29
C ASN A 113 4.69 -4.89 -15.79
N THR A 114 4.99 -3.65 -16.15
CA THR A 114 5.07 -3.21 -17.55
C THR A 114 6.38 -2.48 -17.80
N GLU A 115 6.70 -2.17 -19.06
CA GLU A 115 7.86 -1.37 -19.41
C GLU A 115 7.87 0.01 -18.73
N LYS A 116 6.69 0.52 -18.43
CA LYS A 116 6.51 1.83 -17.76
C LYS A 116 6.42 1.71 -16.24
N GLY A 117 6.62 0.52 -15.68
CA GLY A 117 6.50 0.23 -14.26
C GLY A 117 5.25 -0.58 -13.92
N VAL A 118 4.94 -0.63 -12.63
CA VAL A 118 3.75 -1.36 -12.15
C VAL A 118 2.49 -0.61 -12.56
N ARG A 119 1.52 -1.33 -13.10
CA ARG A 119 0.26 -0.78 -13.59
C ARG A 119 -0.89 -1.70 -13.20
N LEU A 120 -2.11 -1.20 -13.35
CA LEU A 120 -3.33 -1.98 -13.17
C LEU A 120 -3.34 -3.18 -14.10
N ASP A 121 -3.63 -4.37 -13.54
CA ASP A 121 -3.89 -5.58 -14.32
C ASP A 121 -5.38 -5.77 -14.53
N ARG A 122 -6.13 -6.02 -13.44
CA ARG A 122 -7.58 -6.20 -13.47
C ARG A 122 -8.22 -5.47 -12.32
N SER A 123 -9.47 -5.04 -12.52
CA SER A 123 -10.33 -4.54 -11.45
C SER A 123 -11.59 -5.38 -11.37
N PHE A 124 -12.13 -5.53 -10.16
CA PHE A 124 -13.31 -6.36 -9.93
C PHE A 124 -13.97 -5.98 -8.60
N ASP A 125 -15.20 -6.44 -8.43
CA ASP A 125 -15.94 -6.21 -7.21
C ASP A 125 -15.48 -7.17 -6.11
N PHE A 126 -15.59 -6.72 -4.87
CA PHE A 126 -15.20 -7.51 -3.71
C PHE A 126 -15.90 -8.89 -3.69
N ASN A 127 -17.17 -8.94 -4.07
CA ASN A 127 -17.92 -10.19 -4.12
C ASN A 127 -17.30 -11.24 -5.05
N GLU A 128 -16.63 -10.83 -6.11
CA GLU A 128 -16.00 -11.75 -7.06
C GLU A 128 -14.87 -12.58 -6.41
N LEU A 129 -14.24 -12.07 -5.34
CA LEU A 129 -13.23 -12.82 -4.58
C LEU A 129 -13.80 -14.11 -4.00
N PHE A 130 -15.05 -14.10 -3.59
CA PHE A 130 -15.69 -15.21 -2.89
C PHE A 130 -16.27 -16.22 -3.87
N HIS A 131 -16.62 -15.80 -5.08
CA HIS A 131 -17.28 -16.66 -6.08
C HIS A 131 -16.30 -17.25 -7.10
N ASN A 132 -15.19 -16.60 -7.35
CA ASN A 132 -14.21 -17.01 -8.37
C ASN A 132 -12.86 -17.43 -7.77
N GLY A 133 -12.81 -17.48 -6.47
CA GLY A 133 -11.61 -17.92 -5.76
C GLY A 133 -11.61 -19.41 -5.54
#